data_ce46e2a656bd075df3b24c2d4609fb6a
#
_entry.id   ce46e2a656bd075df3b24c2d4609fb6a
#
_cell.length_a   1.000
_cell.length_b   1.000
_cell.length_c   1.000
_cell.angle_alpha   90.00
_cell.angle_beta   90.00
_cell.angle_gamma   90.00
#
_symmetry.space_group_name_H-M   'P 1'
#
loop_
_entity.id
_entity.type
_entity.pdbx_description
1 polymer ?
#
loop_
_entity_poly.entity_id
_entity_poly.type
_entity_poly.pdbx_seq_one_letter_code
_entity_poly.pdbx_strand_id
1 'polypeptide(L)'
;MNTNRFTLAFISLAASLAMPLPVAAHDDHGGTIVIRDDCDPNDPGWAPTGGCLRKEGDVNLAEFNFELNSPLSASVIGHQAWRMDPPYLEIEPGDRVSLRNRGGRVHTFTEVVSYGGGRVPPLNKGLVTAPECLQAANIAPGEKAEVGHLAEGNHHFQCCIHPWMRALIKVKRDD
;
A
#
# COMPACT_ATOMS: atom_id res chain seq x y z
N MET A 1 -31.67 47.15 -74.48
CA MET A 1 -31.36 45.74 -74.06
C MET A 1 -30.35 45.84 -72.96
N ASN A 2 -30.86 45.65 -71.67
CA ASN A 2 -30.05 45.73 -70.46
C ASN A 2 -29.87 44.31 -69.91
N THR A 3 -28.66 43.80 -69.91
CA THR A 3 -28.29 42.54 -69.36
C THR A 3 -27.70 42.76 -67.95
N ASN A 4 -28.51 42.49 -66.94
CA ASN A 4 -28.08 42.44 -65.55
C ASN A 4 -27.27 41.16 -65.31
N ARG A 5 -25.99 41.31 -64.95
CA ARG A 5 -25.15 40.21 -64.44
C ARG A 5 -25.25 40.16 -62.93
N PHE A 6 -25.85 39.11 -62.41
CA PHE A 6 -25.85 38.79 -60.99
C PHE A 6 -24.50 38.08 -60.63
N THR A 7 -23.71 38.69 -59.83
CA THR A 7 -22.51 38.05 -59.27
C THR A 7 -22.88 37.36 -57.96
N LEU A 8 -22.81 35.99 -57.93
CA LEU A 8 -22.98 35.22 -56.74
C LEU A 8 -21.65 35.21 -55.96
N ALA A 9 -21.64 35.77 -54.77
CA ALA A 9 -20.52 35.67 -53.83
C ALA A 9 -20.65 34.39 -53.00
N PHE A 10 -19.73 33.46 -53.16
CA PHE A 10 -19.61 32.28 -52.31
C PHE A 10 -18.90 32.65 -51.02
N ILE A 11 -19.61 32.60 -49.88
CA ILE A 11 -19.04 32.73 -48.55
C ILE A 11 -18.61 31.31 -48.13
N SER A 12 -17.29 31.09 -48.12
CA SER A 12 -16.70 29.84 -47.60
C SER A 12 -16.63 29.90 -46.08
N LEU A 13 -17.48 29.14 -45.38
CA LEU A 13 -17.47 28.99 -43.96
C LEU A 13 -16.39 27.94 -43.59
N ALA A 14 -15.23 28.41 -43.12
CA ALA A 14 -14.19 27.53 -42.60
C ALA A 14 -14.58 27.06 -41.20
N ALA A 15 -15.03 25.80 -41.07
CA ALA A 15 -15.26 25.15 -39.79
C ALA A 15 -13.92 24.74 -39.19
N SER A 16 -13.49 25.43 -38.15
CA SER A 16 -12.31 25.04 -37.35
C SER A 16 -12.67 23.84 -36.48
N LEU A 17 -12.22 22.65 -36.86
CA LEU A 17 -12.25 21.48 -35.99
C LEU A 17 -11.20 21.66 -34.88
N ALA A 18 -11.65 22.03 -33.70
CA ALA A 18 -10.84 21.95 -32.49
C ALA A 18 -10.67 20.48 -32.12
N MET A 19 -9.50 19.91 -32.40
CA MET A 19 -9.15 18.58 -31.90
C MET A 19 -8.93 18.69 -30.37
N PRO A 20 -9.60 17.83 -29.57
CA PRO A 20 -9.27 17.76 -28.15
C PRO A 20 -7.82 17.30 -28.00
N LEU A 21 -7.02 18.06 -27.25
CA LEU A 21 -5.69 17.64 -26.88
C LEU A 21 -5.80 16.36 -26.05
N PRO A 22 -4.93 15.34 -26.25
CA PRO A 22 -4.90 14.19 -25.39
C PRO A 22 -4.58 14.65 -23.97
N VAL A 23 -5.52 14.41 -23.05
CA VAL A 23 -5.25 14.49 -21.63
C VAL A 23 -4.23 13.39 -21.36
N ALA A 24 -3.02 13.75 -20.94
CA ALA A 24 -2.05 12.79 -20.46
C ALA A 24 -2.71 12.01 -19.30
N ALA A 25 -2.87 10.71 -19.47
CA ALA A 25 -3.25 9.85 -18.36
C ALA A 25 -2.08 9.95 -17.37
N HIS A 26 -2.31 10.57 -16.21
CA HIS A 26 -1.42 10.41 -15.07
C HIS A 26 -1.45 8.91 -14.73
N ASP A 27 -0.28 8.29 -14.67
CA ASP A 27 -0.15 6.98 -14.04
C ASP A 27 -0.43 7.17 -12.54
N ASP A 28 -1.66 6.88 -12.11
CA ASP A 28 -2.15 7.04 -10.73
C ASP A 28 -1.48 6.05 -9.74
N HIS A 29 -0.28 5.57 -10.04
CA HIS A 29 0.42 4.58 -9.23
C HIS A 29 1.57 5.19 -8.45
N GLY A 30 1.28 5.61 -7.22
CA GLY A 30 2.28 6.14 -6.28
C GLY A 30 3.26 5.08 -5.75
N GLY A 31 3.04 3.78 -5.99
CA GLY A 31 3.97 2.74 -5.58
C GLY A 31 3.35 1.40 -5.23
N THR A 32 4.19 0.47 -4.81
CA THR A 32 3.76 -0.87 -4.37
C THR A 32 4.38 -1.21 -3.02
N ILE A 33 3.54 -1.64 -2.07
CA ILE A 33 4.00 -2.23 -0.80
C ILE A 33 3.76 -3.74 -0.86
N VAL A 34 4.81 -4.49 -0.60
CA VAL A 34 4.77 -5.96 -0.54
C VAL A 34 4.71 -6.39 0.92
N ILE A 35 3.71 -7.18 1.26
CA ILE A 35 3.60 -7.85 2.56
C ILE A 35 4.38 -9.16 2.48
N ARG A 36 5.34 -9.35 3.39
CA ARG A 36 6.30 -10.46 3.36
C ARG A 36 6.32 -11.23 4.67
N ASP A 37 6.40 -12.56 4.54
CA ASP A 37 6.75 -13.50 5.61
C ASP A 37 8.11 -14.08 5.24
N ASP A 38 9.18 -13.60 5.85
CA ASP A 38 10.55 -13.91 5.44
C ASP A 38 11.19 -15.04 6.27
N CYS A 39 10.40 -15.94 6.86
CA CYS A 39 10.98 -17.05 7.63
C CYS A 39 11.83 -17.98 6.74
N ASP A 40 13.01 -18.38 7.24
CA ASP A 40 13.92 -19.30 6.54
C ASP A 40 13.33 -20.73 6.52
N PRO A 41 13.00 -21.27 5.33
CA PRO A 41 12.44 -22.63 5.22
C PRO A 41 13.43 -23.74 5.59
N ASN A 42 14.73 -23.42 5.68
CA ASN A 42 15.76 -24.37 6.05
C ASN A 42 16.01 -24.40 7.58
N ASP A 43 15.46 -23.46 8.33
CA ASP A 43 15.58 -23.46 9.79
C ASP A 43 14.54 -24.42 10.42
N PRO A 44 14.99 -25.55 11.01
CA PRO A 44 14.09 -26.51 11.66
C PRO A 44 13.37 -25.92 12.89
N GLY A 45 13.85 -24.80 13.42
CA GLY A 45 13.20 -24.09 14.52
C GLY A 45 11.76 -23.71 14.23
N TRP A 46 11.42 -23.46 12.96
CA TRP A 46 10.07 -23.12 12.56
C TRP A 46 9.06 -24.30 12.58
N ALA A 47 9.53 -25.55 12.59
CA ALA A 47 8.67 -26.73 12.51
C ALA A 47 7.58 -26.77 13.60
N PRO A 48 7.84 -26.44 14.90
CA PRO A 48 6.81 -26.44 15.94
C PRO A 48 5.72 -25.39 15.72
N THR A 49 5.98 -24.35 14.95
CA THR A 49 5.02 -23.27 14.64
C THR A 49 4.29 -23.48 13.33
N GLY A 50 4.47 -24.64 12.68
CA GLY A 50 3.85 -24.99 11.40
C GLY A 50 4.76 -24.76 10.19
N GLY A 51 6.05 -24.48 10.41
CA GLY A 51 7.02 -24.26 9.35
C GLY A 51 6.83 -22.97 8.57
N CYS A 52 7.69 -22.76 7.59
CA CYS A 52 7.57 -21.68 6.64
C CYS A 52 6.66 -22.07 5.47
N LEU A 53 5.66 -21.25 5.18
CA LEU A 53 4.71 -21.53 4.10
C LEU A 53 5.28 -21.18 2.72
N ARG A 54 6.36 -20.43 2.69
CA ARG A 54 7.09 -20.08 1.48
C ARG A 54 8.47 -20.72 1.46
N LYS A 55 9.01 -20.89 0.24
CA LYS A 55 10.35 -21.45 0.04
C LYS A 55 11.45 -20.39 0.06
N GLU A 56 11.06 -19.14 0.19
CA GLU A 56 11.95 -17.96 0.17
C GLU A 56 11.87 -17.28 1.55
N GLY A 57 12.99 -16.89 2.09
CA GLY A 57 13.13 -16.21 3.36
C GLY A 57 14.45 -16.60 4.03
N ASP A 58 14.93 -15.74 4.89
CA ASP A 58 16.24 -15.83 5.53
C ASP A 58 16.21 -15.57 7.04
N VAL A 59 15.02 -15.29 7.61
CA VAL A 59 14.87 -15.03 9.03
C VAL A 59 14.71 -16.35 9.80
N ASN A 60 15.69 -16.69 10.64
CA ASN A 60 15.56 -17.86 11.51
C ASN A 60 14.68 -17.59 12.74
N LEU A 61 14.17 -18.65 13.39
CA LEU A 61 13.25 -18.50 14.51
C LEU A 61 13.88 -17.78 15.71
N ALA A 62 15.18 -17.95 15.93
CA ALA A 62 15.85 -17.29 17.04
C ALA A 62 15.91 -15.77 16.82
N GLU A 63 16.23 -15.32 15.62
CA GLU A 63 16.20 -13.93 15.22
C GLU A 63 14.79 -13.34 15.33
N PHE A 64 13.80 -14.02 14.80
CA PHE A 64 12.41 -13.62 14.92
C PHE A 64 11.98 -13.43 16.38
N ASN A 65 12.30 -14.40 17.26
CA ASN A 65 11.98 -14.31 18.68
C ASN A 65 12.75 -13.19 19.38
N PHE A 66 14.01 -12.97 19.02
CA PHE A 66 14.79 -11.87 19.57
C PHE A 66 14.12 -10.53 19.23
N GLU A 67 13.73 -10.32 17.98
CA GLU A 67 13.06 -9.11 17.55
C GLU A 67 11.68 -8.94 18.19
N LEU A 68 10.88 -10.02 18.25
CA LEU A 68 9.56 -9.99 18.88
C LEU A 68 9.62 -9.72 20.39
N ASN A 69 10.70 -10.09 21.07
CA ASN A 69 10.88 -9.82 22.49
C ASN A 69 11.34 -8.39 22.76
N SER A 70 11.80 -7.68 21.74
CA SER A 70 12.04 -6.25 21.85
C SER A 70 10.70 -5.52 22.07
N PRO A 71 10.65 -4.52 22.96
CA PRO A 71 9.42 -3.75 23.16
C PRO A 71 8.95 -3.15 21.85
N LEU A 72 7.67 -3.38 21.49
CA LEU A 72 7.06 -2.69 20.35
C LEU A 72 6.91 -1.22 20.74
N SER A 73 7.82 -0.37 20.25
CA SER A 73 7.67 1.06 20.40
C SER A 73 6.56 1.57 19.50
N ALA A 74 5.73 2.47 20.02
CA ALA A 74 4.69 3.13 19.22
C ALA A 74 5.26 3.97 18.06
N SER A 75 6.56 4.30 18.10
CA SER A 75 7.24 5.10 17.07
C SER A 75 8.04 4.29 16.05
N VAL A 76 8.21 2.97 16.23
CA VAL A 76 8.97 2.15 15.28
C VAL A 76 8.13 1.83 14.07
N ILE A 77 8.63 2.22 12.91
CA ILE A 77 8.06 1.89 11.61
C ILE A 77 8.76 0.64 11.08
N GLY A 78 7.99 -0.44 10.95
CA GLY A 78 8.50 -1.70 10.44
C GLY A 78 9.31 -2.50 11.46
N HIS A 79 9.53 -3.74 11.12
CA HIS A 79 10.31 -4.72 11.86
C HIS A 79 10.90 -5.69 10.85
N GLN A 80 12.12 -6.19 11.06
CA GLN A 80 12.80 -6.96 10.01
C GLN A 80 12.12 -8.30 9.75
N ALA A 81 11.67 -8.99 10.81
CA ALA A 81 10.93 -10.23 10.67
C ALA A 81 9.46 -9.96 10.35
N TRP A 82 9.00 -10.47 9.24
CA TRP A 82 7.66 -10.26 8.70
C TRP A 82 7.32 -8.78 8.61
N ARG A 83 7.44 -8.24 7.42
CA ARG A 83 7.43 -6.79 7.18
C ARG A 83 6.53 -6.37 6.04
N MET A 84 6.25 -5.09 6.01
CA MET A 84 5.78 -4.36 4.84
C MET A 84 7.01 -3.75 4.14
N ASP A 85 7.13 -3.95 2.84
CA ASP A 85 8.32 -3.60 2.08
C ASP A 85 7.94 -2.79 0.82
N PRO A 86 8.31 -1.51 0.72
CA PRO A 86 9.02 -0.73 1.73
C PRO A 86 8.13 -0.35 2.93
N PRO A 87 8.71 -0.12 4.12
CA PRO A 87 7.98 0.37 5.29
C PRO A 87 7.70 1.87 5.25
N TYR A 88 8.31 2.60 4.33
CA TYR A 88 8.08 4.01 4.07
C TYR A 88 7.89 4.25 2.58
N LEU A 89 6.84 4.98 2.25
CA LEU A 89 6.53 5.38 0.87
C LEU A 89 6.09 6.84 0.84
N GLU A 90 6.58 7.60 -0.12
CA GLU A 90 6.14 8.97 -0.38
C GLU A 90 5.43 8.98 -1.73
N ILE A 91 4.26 9.61 -1.77
CA ILE A 91 3.39 9.68 -2.95
C ILE A 91 2.79 11.08 -3.10
N GLU A 92 2.24 11.36 -4.27
CA GLU A 92 1.50 12.60 -4.52
C GLU A 92 0.00 12.47 -4.18
N PRO A 93 -0.68 13.60 -3.94
CA PRO A 93 -2.13 13.59 -3.77
C PRO A 93 -2.85 13.06 -5.01
N GLY A 94 -3.71 12.07 -4.80
CA GLY A 94 -4.45 11.40 -5.88
C GLY A 94 -3.86 10.04 -6.28
N ASP A 95 -2.59 9.80 -5.95
CA ASP A 95 -1.94 8.53 -6.21
C ASP A 95 -2.60 7.36 -5.46
N ARG A 96 -2.37 6.16 -6.00
CA ARG A 96 -2.80 4.90 -5.40
C ARG A 96 -1.61 4.04 -5.06
N VAL A 97 -1.69 3.36 -3.94
CA VAL A 97 -0.68 2.40 -3.50
C VAL A 97 -1.20 0.99 -3.70
N SER A 98 -0.52 0.24 -4.55
CA SER A 98 -0.80 -1.18 -4.73
C SER A 98 -0.22 -2.00 -3.58
N LEU A 99 -1.00 -2.96 -3.09
CA LEU A 99 -0.61 -3.90 -2.04
C LEU A 99 -0.55 -5.30 -2.62
N ARG A 100 0.45 -6.06 -2.20
CA ARG A 100 0.56 -7.45 -2.60
C ARG A 100 1.03 -8.31 -1.43
N ASN A 101 0.18 -9.24 -0.99
CA ASN A 101 0.59 -10.25 -0.02
C ASN A 101 1.42 -11.34 -0.71
N ARG A 102 2.74 -11.27 -0.58
CA ARG A 102 3.68 -12.31 -1.01
C ARG A 102 4.07 -13.25 0.13
N GLY A 103 3.56 -13.02 1.33
CA GLY A 103 3.71 -13.93 2.46
C GLY A 103 2.90 -15.21 2.30
N GLY A 104 3.11 -16.16 3.20
CA GLY A 104 2.36 -17.41 3.27
C GLY A 104 1.15 -17.35 4.20
N ARG A 105 0.96 -16.26 4.94
CA ARG A 105 -0.11 -16.09 5.92
C ARG A 105 -1.05 -14.96 5.55
N VAL A 106 -2.20 -14.94 6.24
CA VAL A 106 -3.15 -13.83 6.13
C VAL A 106 -2.60 -12.62 6.87
N HIS A 107 -2.70 -11.46 6.26
CA HIS A 107 -2.35 -10.16 6.82
C HIS A 107 -3.50 -9.17 6.70
N THR A 108 -3.31 -7.98 7.24
CA THR A 108 -4.13 -6.81 6.95
C THR A 108 -3.22 -5.63 6.61
N PHE A 109 -3.77 -4.64 5.96
CA PHE A 109 -3.12 -3.35 5.75
C PHE A 109 -4.15 -2.28 6.11
N THR A 110 -4.09 -1.85 7.35
CA THR A 110 -5.15 -1.04 7.96
C THR A 110 -4.58 0.29 8.38
N GLU A 111 -5.18 1.37 7.90
CA GLU A 111 -4.86 2.70 8.37
C GLU A 111 -5.31 2.85 9.82
N VAL A 112 -4.43 3.41 10.65
CA VAL A 112 -4.65 3.67 12.07
C VAL A 112 -4.24 5.09 12.42
N VAL A 113 -4.92 5.70 13.37
CA VAL A 113 -4.55 7.05 13.85
C VAL A 113 -3.14 7.03 14.45
N SER A 114 -2.81 5.96 15.16
CA SER A 114 -1.47 5.72 15.70
C SER A 114 -1.20 4.23 15.80
N TYR A 115 0.07 3.83 15.66
CA TYR A 115 0.44 2.44 15.81
C TYR A 115 0.09 1.90 17.19
N GLY A 116 -0.59 0.76 17.23
CA GLY A 116 -1.06 0.09 18.44
C GLY A 116 -0.96 -1.43 18.35
N GLY A 117 -1.63 -2.11 19.25
CA GLY A 117 -1.84 -3.55 19.18
C GLY A 117 -2.82 -3.92 18.06
N GLY A 118 -2.76 -5.17 17.63
CA GLY A 118 -3.72 -5.75 16.69
C GLY A 118 -4.88 -6.46 17.41
N ARG A 119 -5.66 -7.19 16.62
CA ARG A 119 -6.81 -8.00 17.11
C ARG A 119 -6.43 -9.35 17.69
N VAL A 120 -5.13 -9.68 17.76
CA VAL A 120 -4.60 -10.91 18.35
C VAL A 120 -3.83 -10.54 19.64
N PRO A 121 -4.48 -10.50 20.81
CA PRO A 121 -3.91 -9.96 22.04
C PRO A 121 -2.54 -10.54 22.44
N PRO A 122 -2.25 -11.84 22.29
CA PRO A 122 -0.95 -12.39 22.63
C PRO A 122 0.22 -11.81 21.83
N LEU A 123 -0.05 -11.26 20.63
CA LEU A 123 0.96 -10.67 19.75
C LEU A 123 1.15 -9.17 20.00
N ASN A 124 0.34 -8.54 20.84
CA ASN A 124 0.37 -7.10 21.06
C ASN A 124 1.53 -6.61 21.93
N LYS A 125 2.20 -7.52 22.65
CA LYS A 125 3.37 -7.17 23.52
C LYS A 125 3.10 -5.97 24.45
N GLY A 126 1.89 -5.93 25.03
CA GLY A 126 1.47 -4.87 25.94
C GLY A 126 0.84 -3.64 25.30
N LEU A 127 0.81 -3.55 23.98
CA LEU A 127 0.08 -2.47 23.30
C LEU A 127 -1.43 -2.69 23.35
N VAL A 128 -2.15 -1.60 23.51
CA VAL A 128 -3.61 -1.58 23.38
C VAL A 128 -3.98 -1.74 21.91
N THR A 129 -5.01 -2.55 21.64
CA THR A 129 -5.53 -2.75 20.28
C THR A 129 -5.98 -1.41 19.67
N ALA A 130 -5.47 -1.08 18.48
CA ALA A 130 -5.94 0.05 17.71
C ALA A 130 -7.41 -0.18 17.32
N PRO A 131 -8.32 0.79 17.53
CA PRO A 131 -9.75 0.60 17.28
C PRO A 131 -10.07 0.15 15.84
N GLU A 132 -9.33 0.66 14.88
CA GLU A 132 -9.48 0.35 13.44
C GLU A 132 -9.20 -1.13 13.14
N CYS A 133 -8.40 -1.77 13.96
CA CYS A 133 -8.08 -3.19 13.83
C CYS A 133 -9.27 -4.13 14.09
N LEU A 134 -10.32 -3.66 14.74
CA LEU A 134 -11.51 -4.49 15.05
C LEU A 134 -12.28 -4.88 13.79
N GLN A 135 -12.21 -4.06 12.73
CA GLN A 135 -12.91 -4.26 11.46
C GLN A 135 -11.97 -4.41 10.27
N ALA A 136 -10.69 -4.68 10.53
CA ALA A 136 -9.68 -4.78 9.49
C ALA A 136 -9.98 -5.92 8.49
N ALA A 137 -9.93 -5.59 7.20
CA ALA A 137 -10.06 -6.55 6.12
C ALA A 137 -8.83 -7.46 6.02
N ASN A 138 -9.05 -8.73 5.72
CA ASN A 138 -7.99 -9.68 5.47
C ASN A 138 -7.46 -9.56 4.04
N ILE A 139 -6.17 -9.80 3.89
CA ILE A 139 -5.47 -9.97 2.61
C ILE A 139 -4.83 -11.37 2.64
N ALA A 140 -5.40 -12.31 1.90
CA ALA A 140 -4.91 -13.68 1.87
C ALA A 140 -3.59 -13.81 1.08
N PRO A 141 -2.82 -14.90 1.27
CA PRO A 141 -1.63 -15.17 0.45
C PRO A 141 -1.91 -15.08 -1.04
N GLY A 142 -1.10 -14.30 -1.75
CA GLY A 142 -1.24 -14.06 -3.20
C GLY A 142 -2.24 -12.96 -3.58
N GLU A 143 -3.08 -12.53 -2.67
CA GLU A 143 -4.03 -11.43 -2.94
C GLU A 143 -3.34 -10.08 -3.12
N LYS A 144 -4.04 -9.23 -3.85
CA LYS A 144 -3.72 -7.82 -4.04
C LYS A 144 -4.84 -6.97 -3.46
N ALA A 145 -4.48 -5.81 -2.97
CA ALA A 145 -5.39 -4.77 -2.56
C ALA A 145 -4.86 -3.41 -3.03
N GLU A 146 -5.62 -2.37 -2.85
CA GLU A 146 -5.24 -1.02 -3.24
C GLU A 146 -5.71 -0.04 -2.18
N VAL A 147 -4.89 0.96 -1.91
CA VAL A 147 -5.23 2.12 -1.09
C VAL A 147 -5.09 3.36 -1.95
N GLY A 148 -6.09 4.21 -1.92
CA GLY A 148 -6.08 5.48 -2.64
C GLY A 148 -6.89 6.55 -1.92
N HIS A 149 -6.93 7.75 -2.51
CA HIS A 149 -7.64 8.90 -1.96
C HIS A 149 -7.16 9.34 -0.56
N LEU A 150 -5.87 9.11 -0.28
CA LEU A 150 -5.26 9.61 0.95
C LEU A 150 -5.12 11.14 0.87
N ALA A 151 -5.45 11.83 1.95
CA ALA A 151 -5.23 13.27 2.08
C ALA A 151 -3.74 13.60 2.21
N GLU A 152 -3.35 14.86 2.00
CA GLU A 152 -1.99 15.28 2.31
C GLU A 152 -1.66 15.06 3.79
N GLY A 153 -0.50 14.46 4.08
CA GLY A 153 -0.06 14.17 5.45
C GLY A 153 0.60 12.81 5.60
N ASN A 154 0.70 12.37 6.84
CA ASN A 154 1.27 11.08 7.22
C ASN A 154 0.15 10.09 7.55
N HIS A 155 0.17 8.94 6.90
CA HIS A 155 -0.79 7.86 7.06
C HIS A 155 -0.09 6.62 7.61
N HIS A 156 -0.51 6.20 8.80
CA HIS A 156 0.08 5.05 9.48
C HIS A 156 -0.70 3.79 9.12
N PHE A 157 -0.03 2.79 8.58
CA PHE A 157 -0.62 1.50 8.26
C PHE A 157 0.01 0.39 9.09
N GLN A 158 -0.80 -0.53 9.60
CA GLN A 158 -0.30 -1.71 10.30
C GLN A 158 -1.06 -2.97 9.93
N CYS A 159 -0.41 -4.12 10.15
CA CYS A 159 -1.10 -5.39 10.16
C CYS A 159 -1.80 -5.59 11.50
N CYS A 160 -3.10 -5.77 11.49
CA CYS A 160 -3.92 -5.95 12.69
C CYS A 160 -3.83 -7.37 13.29
N ILE A 161 -3.06 -8.26 12.66
CA ILE A 161 -2.72 -9.58 13.19
C ILE A 161 -1.30 -9.53 13.79
N HIS A 162 -0.38 -8.90 13.07
CA HIS A 162 1.05 -8.85 13.40
C HIS A 162 1.47 -7.37 13.59
N PRO A 163 1.24 -6.76 14.76
CA PRO A 163 1.29 -5.31 14.94
C PRO A 163 2.68 -4.68 14.81
N TRP A 164 3.73 -5.48 14.67
CA TRP A 164 5.07 -5.00 14.31
C TRP A 164 5.24 -4.75 12.80
N MET A 165 4.36 -5.30 11.96
CA MET A 165 4.35 -5.03 10.53
C MET A 165 3.67 -3.68 10.29
N ARG A 166 4.47 -2.67 10.02
CA ARG A 166 4.03 -1.27 9.92
C ARG A 166 4.58 -0.62 8.67
N ALA A 167 3.81 0.32 8.13
CA ALA A 167 4.23 1.19 7.06
C ALA A 167 3.73 2.62 7.31
N LEU A 168 4.53 3.59 6.84
CA LEU A 168 4.16 4.99 6.79
C LEU A 168 4.05 5.41 5.31
N ILE A 169 2.88 5.89 4.91
CA ILE A 169 2.70 6.55 3.62
C ILE A 169 2.62 8.04 3.89
N LYS A 170 3.52 8.80 3.27
CA LYS A 170 3.49 10.26 3.31
C LYS A 170 2.98 10.78 1.99
N VAL A 171 1.90 11.53 2.05
CA VAL A 171 1.31 12.19 0.88
C VAL A 171 1.76 13.65 0.89
N LYS A 172 2.49 14.07 -0.14
CA LYS A 172 2.90 15.48 -0.33
C LYS A 172 2.92 15.83 -1.81
N ARG A 173 2.73 17.12 -2.10
CA ARG A 173 3.00 17.67 -3.44
C ARG A 173 4.49 17.89 -3.61
N ASP A 174 5.00 17.59 -4.78
CA ASP A 174 6.30 18.08 -5.19
C ASP A 174 6.15 19.57 -5.56
N ASP A 175 7.00 20.42 -4.96
CA ASP A 175 7.04 21.87 -5.21
C ASP A 175 7.71 22.21 -6.56
#